data_2e0d7dc59a67c8c7116469b24c69d2a9
#
_entry.id   2e0d7dc59a67c8c7116469b24c69d2a9
#
_cell.length_a   1.000
_cell.length_b   1.000
_cell.length_c   1.000
_cell.angle_alpha   90.00
_cell.angle_beta   90.00
_cell.angle_gamma   90.00
#
_symmetry.space_group_name_H-M   'P 1'
#
loop_
_entity.id
_entity.type
_entity.pdbx_description
1 polymer ?
#
loop_
_entity_poly.entity_id
_entity_poly.type
_entity_poly.pdbx_seq_one_letter_code
_entity_poly.pdbx_strand_id
1 'polypeptide(L)'
;MIKPPRPSNNIAAEPITLDVARLHLRLDTEGSPPTHPDDALVEALITAAREAAEAYTGLAIAYQSYTLALDEFPEKSIVLGTWPIASVASITYKDADNAVQTLSAADYFLDNYARPGEIALQPTKAWPVTVAAANAVVVTFTAGFTDGLSPDPYPLPKSVKQAMLLTIGHLYDHRESTSSLRKYEVPLGVISLLTPHRVSMGL
;
A
#
# COMPACT_ATOMS: atom_id res chain seq x y z
N MET A 1 2.34 -17.07 -12.54
CA MET A 1 2.75 -15.63 -12.47
C MET A 1 2.03 -15.01 -11.30
N ILE A 2 2.74 -14.43 -10.33
CA ILE A 2 2.11 -13.76 -9.17
C ILE A 2 1.55 -12.44 -9.67
N LYS A 3 0.23 -12.26 -9.54
CA LYS A 3 -0.44 -10.99 -9.87
C LYS A 3 -0.22 -10.01 -8.70
N PRO A 4 -0.01 -8.71 -8.96
CA PRO A 4 0.08 -7.74 -7.87
C PRO A 4 -1.28 -7.63 -7.15
N PRO A 5 -1.29 -7.39 -5.82
CA PRO A 5 -2.52 -7.12 -5.09
C PRO A 5 -3.15 -5.82 -5.60
N ARG A 6 -4.48 -5.79 -5.65
CA ARG A 6 -5.25 -4.62 -6.09
C ARG A 6 -5.81 -3.89 -4.87
N PRO A 7 -5.51 -2.60 -4.68
CA PRO A 7 -6.12 -1.81 -3.63
C PRO A 7 -7.61 -1.56 -3.92
N SER A 8 -8.40 -1.40 -2.88
CA SER A 8 -9.83 -1.06 -2.99
C SER A 8 -10.08 0.41 -3.31
N ASN A 9 -9.05 1.25 -3.22
CA ASN A 9 -9.10 2.72 -3.30
C ASN A 9 -10.05 3.38 -2.28
N ASN A 10 -10.42 2.65 -1.23
CA ASN A 10 -11.18 3.18 -0.10
C ASN A 10 -10.22 3.39 1.08
N ILE A 11 -9.50 4.50 1.06
CA ILE A 11 -8.50 4.87 2.06
C ILE A 11 -9.22 5.49 3.25
N ALA A 12 -8.86 5.05 4.47
CA ALA A 12 -9.44 5.61 5.69
C ALA A 12 -8.95 7.07 5.93
N ALA A 13 -7.67 7.32 5.68
CA ALA A 13 -7.05 8.65 5.77
C ALA A 13 -5.73 8.66 4.99
N GLU A 14 -5.36 9.80 4.45
CA GLU A 14 -4.03 10.01 3.89
C GLU A 14 -2.98 10.14 5.00
N PRO A 15 -1.76 9.61 4.82
CA PRO A 15 -0.71 9.63 5.85
C PRO A 15 -0.10 11.02 6.08
N ILE A 16 -0.32 11.95 5.16
CA ILE A 16 0.02 13.37 5.27
C ILE A 16 -1.29 14.15 5.27
N THR A 17 -1.56 14.88 6.34
CA THR A 17 -2.74 15.75 6.39
C THR A 17 -2.52 17.02 5.57
N LEU A 18 -3.60 17.64 5.12
CA LEU A 18 -3.56 18.91 4.40
C LEU A 18 -2.80 19.99 5.17
N ASP A 19 -3.00 20.07 6.49
CA ASP A 19 -2.33 21.07 7.33
C ASP A 19 -0.81 20.84 7.40
N VAL A 20 -0.36 19.58 7.46
CA VAL A 20 1.08 19.26 7.43
C VAL A 20 1.68 19.61 6.08
N ALA A 21 0.97 19.35 4.98
CA ALA A 21 1.41 19.70 3.64
C ALA A 21 1.47 21.23 3.45
N ARG A 22 0.45 21.98 3.90
CA ARG A 22 0.45 23.47 3.88
C ARG A 22 1.64 24.03 4.65
N LEU A 23 1.89 23.52 5.86
CA LEU A 23 3.02 23.96 6.68
C LEU A 23 4.36 23.71 5.95
N HIS A 24 4.51 22.54 5.32
CA HIS A 24 5.72 22.22 4.54
C HIS A 24 5.91 23.14 3.35
N LEU A 25 4.83 23.48 2.64
CA LEU A 25 4.81 24.39 1.50
C LEU A 25 4.85 25.85 1.88
N ARG A 26 4.77 26.20 3.19
CA ARG A 26 4.69 27.57 3.73
C ARG A 26 3.52 28.36 3.16
N LEU A 27 2.38 27.70 3.02
CA LEU A 27 1.15 28.35 2.55
C LEU A 27 0.46 29.06 3.70
N ASP A 28 0.21 30.34 3.55
CA ASP A 28 -0.59 31.10 4.48
C ASP A 28 -2.07 30.74 4.34
N THR A 29 -2.77 30.58 5.44
CA THR A 29 -4.18 30.23 5.46
C THR A 29 -5.02 31.38 6.00
N GLU A 30 -6.24 31.51 5.47
CA GLU A 30 -7.20 32.54 5.89
C GLU A 30 -8.49 31.87 6.38
N GLY A 31 -9.21 32.57 7.26
CA GLY A 31 -10.53 32.15 7.72
C GLY A 31 -10.56 31.20 8.91
N SER A 32 -11.77 30.75 9.24
CA SER A 32 -12.03 29.76 10.28
C SER A 32 -13.19 28.87 9.82
N PRO A 33 -12.93 27.59 9.44
CA PRO A 33 -11.63 26.89 9.45
C PRO A 33 -10.62 27.50 8.45
N PRO A 34 -9.31 27.32 8.70
CA PRO A 34 -8.26 27.85 7.83
C PRO A 34 -8.30 27.20 6.44
N THR A 35 -8.27 28.01 5.37
CA THR A 35 -8.30 27.56 3.98
C THR A 35 -7.24 28.27 3.13
N HIS A 36 -6.85 27.64 2.03
CA HIS A 36 -5.98 28.22 1.01
C HIS A 36 -6.54 27.92 -0.39
N PRO A 37 -6.43 28.86 -1.38
CA PRO A 37 -6.95 28.62 -2.75
C PRO A 37 -6.41 27.35 -3.42
N ASP A 38 -5.20 26.92 -3.10
CA ASP A 38 -4.55 25.73 -3.67
C ASP A 38 -4.87 24.43 -2.90
N ASP A 39 -5.78 24.42 -1.92
CA ASP A 39 -6.04 23.24 -1.10
C ASP A 39 -6.38 21.98 -1.91
N ALA A 40 -7.26 22.11 -2.88
CA ALA A 40 -7.64 20.99 -3.75
C ALA A 40 -6.44 20.46 -4.57
N LEU A 41 -5.53 21.35 -4.99
CA LEU A 41 -4.29 20.94 -5.64
C LEU A 41 -3.39 20.19 -4.66
N VAL A 42 -3.21 20.72 -3.43
CA VAL A 42 -2.35 20.10 -2.42
C VAL A 42 -2.88 18.72 -2.03
N GLU A 43 -4.19 18.53 -1.89
CA GLU A 43 -4.80 17.21 -1.66
C GLU A 43 -4.48 16.21 -2.79
N ALA A 44 -4.58 16.65 -4.04
CA ALA A 44 -4.20 15.80 -5.19
C ALA A 44 -2.71 15.45 -5.18
N LEU A 45 -1.84 16.38 -4.78
CA LEU A 45 -0.40 16.15 -4.65
C LEU A 45 -0.05 15.20 -3.50
N ILE A 46 -0.78 15.23 -2.38
CA ILE A 46 -0.64 14.28 -1.28
C ILE A 46 -0.90 12.85 -1.79
N THR A 47 -2.01 12.66 -2.49
CA THR A 47 -2.36 11.36 -3.09
C THR A 47 -1.30 10.90 -4.09
N ALA A 48 -0.88 11.77 -5.01
CA ALA A 48 0.14 11.45 -6.00
C ALA A 48 1.50 11.08 -5.37
N ALA A 49 1.91 11.80 -4.32
CA ALA A 49 3.15 11.51 -3.60
C ALA A 49 3.09 10.17 -2.87
N ARG A 50 1.94 9.81 -2.30
CA ARG A 50 1.72 8.49 -1.68
C ARG A 50 1.81 7.39 -2.72
N GLU A 51 1.07 7.50 -3.81
CA GLU A 51 1.07 6.49 -4.88
C GLU A 51 2.46 6.28 -5.48
N ALA A 52 3.22 7.35 -5.69
CA ALA A 52 4.59 7.26 -6.16
C ALA A 52 5.51 6.53 -5.15
N ALA A 53 5.35 6.82 -3.85
CA ALA A 53 6.12 6.16 -2.80
C ALA A 53 5.73 4.67 -2.68
N GLU A 54 4.44 4.31 -2.77
CA GLU A 54 3.94 2.93 -2.79
C GLU A 54 4.49 2.16 -4.01
N ALA A 55 4.42 2.76 -5.20
CA ALA A 55 4.93 2.15 -6.43
C ALA A 55 6.45 1.91 -6.38
N TYR A 56 7.22 2.82 -5.76
CA TYR A 56 8.66 2.68 -5.64
C TYR A 56 9.09 1.65 -4.59
N THR A 57 8.39 1.63 -3.44
CA THR A 57 8.79 0.80 -2.29
C THR A 57 8.13 -0.58 -2.27
N GLY A 58 6.97 -0.75 -2.88
CA GLY A 58 6.11 -1.94 -2.72
C GLY A 58 5.39 -1.99 -1.37
N LEU A 59 5.48 -0.91 -0.56
CA LEU A 59 4.74 -0.79 0.69
C LEU A 59 3.28 -0.47 0.43
N ALA A 60 2.40 -0.92 1.32
CA ALA A 60 1.07 -0.34 1.50
C ALA A 60 1.21 0.84 2.48
N ILE A 61 1.23 2.07 1.98
CA ILE A 61 1.39 3.25 2.85
C ILE A 61 0.05 3.64 3.45
N ALA A 62 -0.99 3.76 2.63
CA ALA A 62 -2.34 4.01 3.12
C ALA A 62 -2.99 2.73 3.65
N TYR A 63 -3.72 2.87 4.76
CA TYR A 63 -4.47 1.76 5.35
C TYR A 63 -5.76 1.52 4.56
N GLN A 64 -5.83 0.38 3.87
CA GLN A 64 -6.97 0.01 3.03
C GLN A 64 -7.08 -1.49 2.79
N SER A 65 -8.19 -1.93 2.22
CA SER A 65 -8.37 -3.31 1.78
C SER A 65 -7.66 -3.56 0.46
N TYR A 66 -7.17 -4.79 0.31
CA TYR A 66 -6.54 -5.30 -0.91
C TYR A 66 -7.17 -6.63 -1.31
N THR A 67 -7.15 -6.90 -2.60
CA THR A 67 -7.55 -8.20 -3.16
C THR A 67 -6.41 -8.77 -4.00
N LEU A 68 -5.98 -9.99 -3.67
CA LEU A 68 -5.01 -10.77 -4.42
C LEU A 68 -5.72 -11.96 -5.07
N ALA A 69 -5.60 -12.10 -6.39
CA ALA A 69 -6.17 -13.21 -7.12
C ALA A 69 -5.07 -14.13 -7.65
N LEU A 70 -5.20 -15.43 -7.38
CA LEU A 70 -4.30 -16.49 -7.83
C LEU A 70 -5.09 -17.50 -8.67
N ASP A 71 -4.41 -18.18 -9.59
CA ASP A 71 -5.05 -19.20 -10.42
C ASP A 71 -5.13 -20.55 -9.70
N GLU A 72 -4.28 -20.79 -8.71
CA GLU A 72 -4.23 -21.96 -7.83
C GLU A 72 -3.56 -21.61 -6.51
N PHE A 73 -3.70 -22.47 -5.51
CA PHE A 73 -2.92 -22.35 -4.27
C PHE A 73 -1.45 -22.68 -4.55
N PRO A 74 -0.50 -21.93 -3.98
CA PRO A 74 0.92 -22.25 -4.09
C PRO A 74 1.29 -23.47 -3.22
N GLU A 75 2.43 -24.07 -3.50
CA GLU A 75 2.90 -25.25 -2.72
C GLU A 75 3.20 -24.93 -1.25
N LYS A 76 3.68 -23.73 -0.96
CA LYS A 76 4.13 -23.33 0.40
C LYS A 76 3.24 -22.29 1.03
N SER A 77 3.45 -21.03 0.69
CA SER A 77 2.78 -19.88 1.27
C SER A 77 2.22 -18.95 0.20
N ILE A 78 1.16 -18.24 0.52
CA ILE A 78 0.62 -17.17 -0.33
C ILE A 78 1.38 -15.89 0.01
N VAL A 79 2.22 -15.43 -0.92
CA VAL A 79 2.92 -14.15 -0.81
C VAL A 79 1.97 -13.01 -1.17
N LEU A 80 1.71 -12.09 -0.24
CA LEU A 80 0.71 -11.02 -0.42
C LEU A 80 1.20 -9.84 -1.25
N GLY A 81 2.51 -9.77 -1.52
CA GLY A 81 3.10 -8.78 -2.43
C GLY A 81 3.19 -7.36 -1.90
N THR A 82 2.84 -7.11 -0.64
CA THR A 82 2.97 -5.81 0.03
C THR A 82 3.23 -5.98 1.53
N TRP A 83 3.50 -4.90 2.25
CA TRP A 83 3.73 -4.84 3.68
C TRP A 83 3.49 -3.41 4.20
N PRO A 84 3.05 -3.19 5.46
CA PRO A 84 2.66 -4.18 6.47
C PRO A 84 1.24 -4.72 6.22
N ILE A 85 1.00 -5.95 6.66
CA ILE A 85 -0.33 -6.56 6.62
C ILE A 85 -0.98 -6.42 7.99
N ALA A 86 -2.17 -5.85 8.05
CA ALA A 86 -2.90 -5.70 9.29
C ALA A 86 -3.72 -6.95 9.63
N SER A 87 -4.46 -7.48 8.66
CA SER A 87 -5.30 -8.67 8.84
C SER A 87 -5.68 -9.32 7.52
N VAL A 88 -6.01 -10.61 7.57
CA VAL A 88 -6.63 -11.33 6.46
C VAL A 88 -8.14 -11.42 6.74
N ALA A 89 -8.94 -10.85 5.86
CA ALA A 89 -10.40 -10.85 5.99
C ALA A 89 -11.01 -12.19 5.54
N SER A 90 -10.57 -12.70 4.39
CA SER A 90 -11.05 -13.98 3.87
C SER A 90 -10.12 -14.54 2.80
N ILE A 91 -10.14 -15.87 2.67
CA ILE A 91 -9.58 -16.58 1.53
C ILE A 91 -10.71 -17.40 0.93
N THR A 92 -11.13 -17.05 -0.28
CA THR A 92 -12.14 -17.79 -1.02
C THR A 92 -11.51 -18.52 -2.18
N TYR A 93 -12.05 -19.69 -2.53
CA TYR A 93 -11.56 -20.47 -3.65
C TYR A 93 -12.70 -21.21 -4.36
N LYS A 94 -12.50 -21.56 -5.61
CA LYS A 94 -13.41 -22.41 -6.37
C LYS A 94 -12.94 -23.86 -6.27
N ASP A 95 -13.79 -24.73 -5.75
CA ASP A 95 -13.53 -26.17 -5.65
C ASP A 95 -13.59 -26.88 -7.03
N ALA A 96 -13.45 -28.19 -7.03
CA ALA A 96 -13.48 -29.00 -8.27
C ALA A 96 -14.79 -28.88 -9.06
N ASP A 97 -15.89 -28.59 -8.36
CA ASP A 97 -17.22 -28.41 -8.93
C ASP A 97 -17.50 -26.93 -9.33
N ASN A 98 -16.46 -26.07 -9.27
CA ASN A 98 -16.54 -24.63 -9.52
C ASN A 98 -17.44 -23.87 -8.53
N ALA A 99 -17.75 -24.47 -7.38
CA ALA A 99 -18.47 -23.81 -6.30
C ALA A 99 -17.50 -22.95 -5.45
N VAL A 100 -17.95 -21.77 -5.02
CA VAL A 100 -17.15 -20.88 -4.19
C VAL A 100 -17.17 -21.35 -2.74
N GLN A 101 -16.00 -21.64 -2.21
CA GLN A 101 -15.76 -22.04 -0.82
C GLN A 101 -14.94 -20.98 -0.09
N THR A 102 -15.03 -20.98 1.24
CA THR A 102 -14.19 -20.12 2.09
C THR A 102 -13.27 -20.99 2.93
N LEU A 103 -11.97 -20.72 2.90
CA LEU A 103 -10.99 -21.39 3.74
C LEU A 103 -11.16 -20.93 5.20
N SER A 104 -11.20 -21.90 6.12
CA SER A 104 -11.32 -21.60 7.54
C SER A 104 -10.12 -20.81 8.06
N ALA A 105 -10.36 -19.73 8.81
CA ALA A 105 -9.30 -18.96 9.44
C ALA A 105 -8.44 -19.78 10.44
N ALA A 106 -8.94 -20.92 10.91
CA ALA A 106 -8.19 -21.84 11.76
C ALA A 106 -7.16 -22.70 10.98
N ASP A 107 -7.22 -22.71 9.66
CA ASP A 107 -6.38 -23.57 8.83
C ASP A 107 -5.09 -22.86 8.38
N TYR A 108 -4.99 -21.55 8.57
CA TYR A 108 -3.83 -20.75 8.16
C TYR A 108 -3.44 -19.71 9.23
N PHE A 109 -2.27 -19.12 9.07
CA PHE A 109 -1.83 -17.97 9.86
C PHE A 109 -1.13 -16.95 8.97
N LEU A 110 -1.15 -15.69 9.40
CA LEU A 110 -0.44 -14.59 8.76
C LEU A 110 0.98 -14.51 9.33
N ASP A 111 1.99 -14.65 8.47
CA ASP A 111 3.38 -14.33 8.81
C ASP A 111 3.68 -12.90 8.36
N ASN A 112 3.71 -11.99 9.32
CA ASN A 112 3.98 -10.58 9.12
C ASN A 112 5.44 -10.19 9.44
N TYR A 113 6.27 -11.16 9.84
CA TYR A 113 7.72 -10.98 9.92
C TYR A 113 8.37 -11.03 8.54
N ALA A 114 7.79 -11.81 7.62
CA ALA A 114 8.18 -11.81 6.23
C ALA A 114 7.89 -10.47 5.55
N ARG A 115 8.74 -10.08 4.60
CA ARG A 115 8.55 -8.88 3.75
C ARG A 115 8.82 -9.24 2.30
N PRO A 116 7.76 -9.35 1.48
CA PRO A 116 6.33 -9.09 1.74
C PRO A 116 5.71 -10.06 2.76
N GLY A 117 4.54 -9.68 3.32
CA GLY A 117 3.79 -10.55 4.23
C GLY A 117 3.30 -11.82 3.54
N GLU A 118 3.21 -12.91 4.28
CA GLU A 118 2.83 -14.22 3.75
C GLU A 118 1.72 -14.87 4.58
N ILE A 119 0.91 -15.69 3.92
CA ILE A 119 -0.06 -16.57 4.57
C ILE A 119 0.44 -18.00 4.44
N ALA A 120 0.66 -18.66 5.56
CA ALA A 120 1.08 -20.05 5.61
C ALA A 120 0.00 -20.93 6.27
N LEU A 121 -0.02 -22.21 5.88
CA LEU A 121 -0.90 -23.19 6.51
C LEU A 121 -0.44 -23.57 7.90
N GLN A 122 -1.38 -23.94 8.75
CA GLN A 122 -1.08 -24.60 10.01
C GLN A 122 -0.38 -25.96 9.75
N PRO A 123 0.51 -26.42 10.64
CA PRO A 123 1.42 -27.56 10.38
C PRO A 123 0.77 -28.86 9.94
N THR A 124 -0.49 -29.10 10.22
CA THR A 124 -1.20 -30.36 9.86
C THR A 124 -2.21 -30.16 8.73
N LYS A 125 -2.22 -28.99 8.09
CA LYS A 125 -3.20 -28.63 7.06
C LYS A 125 -2.58 -28.67 5.68
N ALA A 126 -3.44 -28.86 4.68
CA ALA A 126 -3.09 -28.81 3.27
C ALA A 126 -4.01 -27.83 2.54
N TRP A 127 -3.52 -27.23 1.47
CA TRP A 127 -4.35 -26.40 0.60
C TRP A 127 -5.43 -27.25 -0.05
N PRO A 128 -6.67 -26.75 -0.15
CA PRO A 128 -7.74 -27.43 -0.87
C PRO A 128 -7.43 -27.57 -2.35
N VAL A 129 -8.02 -28.59 -2.99
CA VAL A 129 -7.98 -28.72 -4.44
C VAL A 129 -8.88 -27.68 -5.07
N THR A 130 -8.36 -26.98 -6.08
CA THR A 130 -9.09 -25.95 -6.83
C THR A 130 -9.37 -26.39 -8.25
N VAL A 131 -10.42 -25.85 -8.86
CA VAL A 131 -10.63 -25.96 -10.29
C VAL A 131 -9.50 -25.27 -11.05
N ALA A 132 -9.06 -25.84 -12.18
CA ALA A 132 -8.06 -25.20 -13.04
C ALA A 132 -8.69 -24.02 -13.81
N ALA A 133 -8.75 -22.87 -13.18
CA ALA A 133 -9.34 -21.64 -13.74
C ALA A 133 -8.58 -20.39 -13.31
N ALA A 134 -8.63 -19.36 -14.14
CA ALA A 134 -8.08 -18.07 -13.77
C ALA A 134 -8.82 -17.50 -12.55
N ASN A 135 -8.05 -16.94 -11.58
CA ASN A 135 -8.58 -16.37 -10.36
C ASN A 135 -9.43 -17.38 -9.54
N ALA A 136 -8.98 -18.64 -9.50
CA ALA A 136 -9.66 -19.66 -8.71
C ALA A 136 -9.52 -19.43 -7.20
N VAL A 137 -8.49 -18.70 -6.76
CA VAL A 137 -8.27 -18.31 -5.35
C VAL A 137 -8.26 -16.81 -5.23
N VAL A 138 -9.01 -16.26 -4.27
CA VAL A 138 -9.09 -14.83 -3.99
C VAL A 138 -8.85 -14.60 -2.51
N VAL A 139 -7.82 -13.80 -2.20
CA VAL A 139 -7.47 -13.38 -0.85
C VAL A 139 -7.87 -11.93 -0.66
N THR A 140 -8.69 -11.65 0.33
CA THR A 140 -9.04 -10.29 0.75
C THR A 140 -8.36 -10.00 2.08
N PHE A 141 -7.57 -8.94 2.14
CA PHE A 141 -6.81 -8.58 3.31
C PHE A 141 -6.72 -7.06 3.46
N THR A 142 -6.36 -6.61 4.64
CA THR A 142 -6.12 -5.20 4.94
C THR A 142 -4.62 -4.99 5.16
N ALA A 143 -4.07 -3.97 4.52
CA ALA A 143 -2.67 -3.61 4.64
C ALA A 143 -2.53 -2.09 4.75
N GLY A 144 -1.39 -1.65 5.25
CA GLY A 144 -1.04 -0.25 5.40
C GLY A 144 -0.58 0.09 6.81
N PHE A 145 0.05 1.24 6.92
CA PHE A 145 0.45 1.78 8.21
C PHE A 145 -0.76 2.32 8.95
N THR A 146 -0.80 2.12 10.25
CA THR A 146 -1.94 2.47 11.11
C THR A 146 -1.74 3.82 11.80
N ASP A 147 -0.97 4.70 11.21
CA ASP A 147 -0.58 6.01 11.78
C ASP A 147 -1.80 6.78 12.30
N GLY A 148 -1.82 7.01 13.60
CA GLY A 148 -2.96 7.64 14.28
C GLY A 148 -4.11 6.71 14.68
N LEU A 149 -4.07 5.42 14.33
CA LEU A 149 -4.99 4.41 14.88
C LEU A 149 -4.41 3.85 16.19
N SER A 150 -5.27 3.54 17.15
CA SER A 150 -4.83 2.98 18.44
C SER A 150 -5.38 1.54 18.59
N PRO A 151 -4.53 0.54 18.93
CA PRO A 151 -3.07 0.61 19.00
C PRO A 151 -2.44 0.74 17.62
N ASP A 152 -1.29 1.42 17.52
CA ASP A 152 -0.53 1.58 16.28
C ASP A 152 0.65 0.60 16.25
N PRO A 153 0.45 -0.63 15.73
CA PRO A 153 1.51 -1.63 15.68
C PRO A 153 2.56 -1.33 14.61
N TYR A 154 2.21 -0.52 13.61
CA TYR A 154 3.07 -0.20 12.47
C TYR A 154 3.00 1.30 12.15
N PRO A 155 3.73 2.16 12.90
CA PRO A 155 3.80 3.58 12.59
C PRO A 155 4.55 3.80 11.28
N LEU A 156 4.07 4.73 10.44
CA LEU A 156 4.73 5.08 9.19
C LEU A 156 6.12 5.67 9.48
N PRO A 157 7.21 5.13 8.89
CA PRO A 157 8.55 5.65 9.09
C PRO A 157 8.64 7.13 8.72
N LYS A 158 9.29 7.94 9.59
CA LYS A 158 9.45 9.38 9.37
C LYS A 158 10.19 9.71 8.07
N SER A 159 11.12 8.84 7.64
CA SER A 159 11.81 8.97 6.35
C SER A 159 10.86 8.87 5.16
N VAL A 160 9.87 7.97 5.21
CA VAL A 160 8.85 7.84 4.16
C VAL A 160 7.95 9.08 4.15
N LYS A 161 7.50 9.58 5.33
CA LYS A 161 6.76 10.85 5.43
C LYS A 161 7.56 12.01 4.84
N GLN A 162 8.83 12.12 5.18
CA GLN A 162 9.69 13.18 4.66
C GLN A 162 9.88 13.07 3.15
N ALA A 163 10.04 11.87 2.61
CA ALA A 163 10.13 11.64 1.17
C ALA A 163 8.85 12.10 0.44
N MET A 164 7.67 11.80 1.00
CA MET A 164 6.40 12.27 0.45
C MET A 164 6.31 13.81 0.48
N LEU A 165 6.67 14.45 1.59
CA LEU A 165 6.67 15.91 1.69
C LEU A 165 7.61 16.57 0.67
N LEU A 166 8.81 16.02 0.48
CA LEU A 166 9.74 16.49 -0.56
C LEU A 166 9.16 16.32 -1.98
N THR A 167 8.43 15.22 -2.22
CA THR A 167 7.74 14.98 -3.49
C THR A 167 6.63 16.01 -3.70
N ILE A 168 5.81 16.28 -2.67
CA ILE A 168 4.75 17.30 -2.72
C ILE A 168 5.36 18.67 -3.04
N GLY A 169 6.41 19.09 -2.33
CA GLY A 169 7.08 20.36 -2.59
C GLY A 169 7.62 20.45 -4.02
N HIS A 170 8.29 19.40 -4.49
CA HIS A 170 8.80 19.36 -5.85
C HIS A 170 7.70 19.49 -6.91
N LEU A 171 6.59 18.75 -6.75
CA LEU A 171 5.46 18.80 -7.69
C LEU A 171 4.70 20.13 -7.61
N TYR A 172 4.63 20.75 -6.44
CA TYR A 172 3.99 22.05 -6.25
C TYR A 172 4.77 23.16 -6.94
N ASP A 173 6.10 23.16 -6.82
CA ASP A 173 6.98 24.16 -7.44
C ASP A 173 7.10 23.99 -8.97
N HIS A 174 6.89 22.76 -9.48
CA HIS A 174 7.08 22.41 -10.89
C HIS A 174 5.76 21.92 -11.51
N ARG A 175 4.77 22.82 -11.62
CA ARG A 175 3.44 22.53 -12.18
C ARG A 175 3.46 22.30 -13.71
N GLU A 176 4.51 22.77 -14.41
CA GLU A 176 4.64 22.64 -15.86
C GLU A 176 5.73 21.65 -16.23
N SER A 177 5.40 20.73 -17.16
CA SER A 177 6.34 19.73 -17.68
C SER A 177 7.39 20.29 -18.66
N THR A 178 7.31 21.58 -19.01
CA THR A 178 8.12 22.23 -20.04
C THR A 178 9.02 23.31 -19.45
N SER A 179 10.01 22.97 -18.64
CA SER A 179 11.13 23.88 -18.38
C SER A 179 12.36 23.42 -19.15
N SER A 180 13.05 24.39 -19.77
CA SER A 180 14.24 24.17 -20.60
C SER A 180 15.49 23.66 -19.87
N LEU A 181 15.36 23.33 -18.60
CA LEU A 181 16.41 22.74 -17.78
C LEU A 181 15.95 21.34 -17.33
N ARG A 182 16.79 20.31 -17.55
CA ARG A 182 16.60 18.92 -17.13
C ARG A 182 16.45 18.78 -15.61
N LYS A 183 15.31 19.20 -15.05
CA LYS A 183 15.03 19.15 -13.60
C LYS A 183 13.92 18.17 -13.21
N TYR A 184 13.61 17.19 -14.09
CA TYR A 184 12.50 16.25 -13.89
C TYR A 184 12.89 14.91 -13.25
N GLU A 185 14.11 14.78 -12.76
CA GLU A 185 14.47 13.60 -11.98
C GLU A 185 13.89 13.76 -10.56
N VAL A 186 13.19 12.72 -10.09
CA VAL A 186 12.80 12.61 -8.68
C VAL A 186 14.02 12.98 -7.83
N PRO A 187 13.91 13.94 -6.91
CA PRO A 187 15.07 14.41 -6.15
C PRO A 187 15.81 13.23 -5.55
N LEU A 188 17.14 13.15 -5.75
CA LEU A 188 17.98 12.07 -5.20
C LEU A 188 17.73 11.84 -3.70
N GLY A 189 17.37 12.90 -2.97
CA GLY A 189 16.98 12.82 -1.57
C GLY A 189 15.72 11.97 -1.32
N VAL A 190 14.71 12.02 -2.21
CA VAL A 190 13.51 11.18 -2.11
C VAL A 190 13.85 9.72 -2.27
N ILE A 191 14.63 9.38 -3.31
CA ILE A 191 15.09 8.01 -3.57
C ILE A 191 15.90 7.47 -2.39
N SER A 192 16.84 8.26 -1.86
CA SER A 192 17.68 7.87 -0.72
C SER A 192 16.86 7.57 0.54
N LEU A 193 15.77 8.31 0.78
CA LEU A 193 14.88 8.09 1.91
C LEU A 193 13.97 6.88 1.73
N LEU A 194 13.57 6.54 0.51
CA LEU A 194 12.66 5.44 0.22
C LEU A 194 13.37 4.09 0.02
N THR A 195 14.60 4.08 -0.52
CA THR A 195 15.35 2.85 -0.86
C THR A 195 15.45 1.86 0.31
N PRO A 196 15.75 2.27 1.57
CA PRO A 196 15.83 1.33 2.70
C PRO A 196 14.53 0.62 3.04
N HIS A 197 13.41 1.14 2.55
CA HIS A 197 12.06 0.63 2.83
C HIS A 197 11.49 -0.23 1.70
N ARG A 198 12.24 -0.46 0.63
CA ARG A 198 11.76 -1.29 -0.48
C ARG A 198 11.48 -2.73 -0.03
N VAL A 199 10.28 -3.19 -0.35
CA VAL A 199 9.91 -4.60 -0.20
C VAL A 199 10.51 -5.35 -1.39
N SER A 200 11.52 -6.19 -1.13
CA SER A 200 12.09 -7.06 -2.17
C SER A 200 11.15 -8.24 -2.38
N MET A 201 10.45 -8.25 -3.51
CA MET A 201 9.84 -9.50 -3.95
C MET A 201 11.00 -10.39 -4.41
N GLY A 202 11.41 -11.32 -3.56
CA GLY A 202 12.49 -12.26 -3.86
C GLY A 202 12.24 -12.93 -5.21
N LEU A 203 13.12 -12.65 -6.18
CA LEU A 203 13.24 -13.36 -7.44
C LEU A 203 14.13 -14.58 -7.23
#